data_dc05663f3d82e26bec0fe6736d3cf2d6
#
_entry.id   dc05663f3d82e26bec0fe6736d3cf2d6
#
_cell.length_a   1.000
_cell.length_b   1.000
_cell.length_c   1.000
_cell.angle_alpha   90.00
_cell.angle_beta   90.00
_cell.angle_gamma   90.00
#
_symmetry.space_group_name_H-M   'P 1'
#
loop_
_entity.id
_entity.type
_entity.pdbx_description
1 polymer ?
#
loop_
_entity_poly.entity_id
_entity_poly.type
_entity_poly.pdbx_seq_one_letter_code
_entity_poly.pdbx_strand_id
1 'polypeptide(L)'
;MKRVVAMLDRPGAPDEDALLEGAVAIAQQAMPKVDKLQVEDSLDEFADQINARIRGPQWQARVAHLHDVLFDQEGFIGNTLNYHDAANSYLPRVLETRRGLPITLSLVYKLVAKRIGLSVRGIGLPGHFIVGVETPELSADSGLNSGLNSGLNGGLMLIDPFFGGTLITADEALDRMRDTYGPEVEWSSDLLEPISDRHWLTRLIQNLLHSHSQAGRMNDVAAMIEMQMLLWPSQTHLQRDLGLVLARIGMTRPATAWLGRYLDACPDDPQKLDIEQLLQVLSA
;
A
#
# COMPACT_ATOMS: atom_id res chain seq x y z
N MET A 1 14.15 0.86 6.25
CA MET A 1 12.97 0.41 7.03
C MET A 1 13.05 0.75 8.53
N LYS A 2 14.12 0.49 9.32
CA LYS A 2 14.16 0.83 10.76
C LYS A 2 13.83 2.30 11.08
N ARG A 3 14.34 3.25 10.27
CA ARG A 3 14.01 4.68 10.41
C ARG A 3 12.52 4.92 10.18
N VAL A 4 11.94 4.27 9.16
CA VAL A 4 10.50 4.36 8.84
C VAL A 4 9.64 3.92 10.03
N VAL A 5 10.00 2.79 10.65
CA VAL A 5 9.28 2.29 11.84
C VAL A 5 9.33 3.31 12.98
N ALA A 6 10.50 3.90 13.23
CA ALA A 6 10.65 4.93 14.25
C ALA A 6 9.83 6.21 13.96
N MET A 7 9.57 6.52 12.67
CA MET A 7 8.67 7.61 12.27
C MET A 7 7.21 7.22 12.49
N LEU A 8 6.81 6.00 12.10
CA LEU A 8 5.45 5.48 12.27
C LEU A 8 5.04 5.29 13.74
N ASP A 9 6.01 5.15 14.66
CA ASP A 9 5.76 4.96 16.10
C ASP A 9 5.66 6.29 16.86
N ARG A 10 5.85 7.44 16.22
CA ARG A 10 5.72 8.75 16.88
C ARG A 10 4.27 9.08 17.18
N PRO A 11 3.91 9.41 18.42
CA PRO A 11 2.55 9.81 18.75
C PRO A 11 2.19 11.15 18.08
N GLY A 12 1.04 11.23 17.44
CA GLY A 12 0.36 12.48 17.12
C GLY A 12 0.62 13.13 15.77
N ALA A 13 1.40 12.51 14.85
CA ALA A 13 1.50 13.01 13.49
C ALA A 13 1.26 11.87 12.48
N PRO A 14 0.35 12.02 11.52
CA PRO A 14 0.43 11.25 10.29
C PRO A 14 1.71 11.69 9.58
N ASP A 15 2.78 10.90 9.71
CA ASP A 15 4.06 11.20 9.10
C ASP A 15 4.04 10.65 7.66
N GLU A 16 3.46 11.43 6.76
CA GLU A 16 3.38 11.07 5.34
C GLU A 16 4.77 10.94 4.70
N ASP A 17 5.79 11.51 5.32
CA ASP A 17 7.18 11.27 4.93
C ASP A 17 7.58 9.82 5.26
N ALA A 18 7.01 9.21 6.32
CA ALA A 18 7.22 7.82 6.64
C ALA A 18 6.68 6.88 5.55
N LEU A 19 5.52 7.20 4.97
CA LEU A 19 4.95 6.42 3.88
C LEU A 19 5.80 6.49 2.61
N LEU A 20 6.27 7.68 2.22
CA LEU A 20 7.19 7.86 1.10
C LEU A 20 8.53 7.14 1.35
N GLU A 21 9.15 7.38 2.52
CA GLU A 21 10.41 6.70 2.88
C GLU A 21 10.26 5.18 2.91
N GLY A 22 9.12 4.67 3.39
CA GLY A 22 8.82 3.26 3.39
C GLY A 22 8.71 2.67 1.99
N ALA A 23 8.00 3.34 1.09
CA ALA A 23 7.86 2.92 -0.29
C ALA A 23 9.20 2.94 -1.04
N VAL A 24 10.04 3.95 -0.81
CA VAL A 24 11.41 4.02 -1.35
C VAL A 24 12.28 2.90 -0.79
N ALA A 25 12.24 2.66 0.53
CA ALA A 25 13.01 1.58 1.16
C ALA A 25 12.60 0.19 0.64
N ILE A 26 11.31 -0.02 0.35
CA ILE A 26 10.82 -1.24 -0.31
C ILE A 26 11.40 -1.35 -1.73
N ALA A 27 11.37 -0.28 -2.50
CA ALA A 27 11.89 -0.26 -3.86
C ALA A 27 13.41 -0.50 -3.91
N GLN A 28 14.16 -0.01 -2.94
CA GLN A 28 15.62 -0.18 -2.85
C GLN A 28 16.07 -1.64 -2.71
N GLN A 29 15.19 -2.56 -2.30
CA GLN A 29 15.50 -4.00 -2.28
C GLN A 29 15.74 -4.55 -3.70
N ALA A 30 14.95 -4.11 -4.67
CA ALA A 30 15.08 -4.53 -6.07
C ALA A 30 15.94 -3.55 -6.88
N MET A 31 15.99 -2.30 -6.48
CA MET A 31 16.64 -1.19 -7.18
C MET A 31 17.55 -0.40 -6.21
N PRO A 32 18.72 -0.94 -5.81
CA PRO A 32 19.56 -0.33 -4.75
C PRO A 32 20.04 1.10 -5.04
N LYS A 33 20.01 1.52 -6.31
CA LYS A 33 20.43 2.86 -6.73
C LYS A 33 19.31 3.91 -6.73
N VAL A 34 18.09 3.52 -6.34
CA VAL A 34 16.98 4.47 -6.23
C VAL A 34 17.31 5.50 -5.17
N ASP A 35 17.27 6.78 -5.58
CA ASP A 35 17.43 7.92 -4.69
C ASP A 35 16.06 8.51 -4.34
N LYS A 36 15.84 8.72 -3.04
CA LYS A 36 14.62 9.36 -2.53
C LYS A 36 14.41 10.74 -3.15
N LEU A 37 15.48 11.51 -3.34
CA LEU A 37 15.39 12.85 -3.93
C LEU A 37 14.82 12.81 -5.34
N GLN A 38 15.22 11.85 -6.17
CA GLN A 38 14.67 11.70 -7.51
C GLN A 38 13.17 11.37 -7.50
N VAL A 39 12.72 10.60 -6.51
CA VAL A 39 11.30 10.30 -6.33
C VAL A 39 10.54 11.55 -5.87
N GLU A 40 11.11 12.33 -4.95
CA GLU A 40 10.55 13.60 -4.49
C GLU A 40 10.47 14.61 -5.63
N ASP A 41 11.53 14.80 -6.40
CA ASP A 41 11.57 15.70 -7.54
C ASP A 41 10.45 15.37 -8.56
N SER A 42 10.25 14.08 -8.85
CA SER A 42 9.16 13.67 -9.75
C SER A 42 7.76 13.99 -9.21
N LEU A 43 7.55 13.82 -7.91
CA LEU A 43 6.28 14.17 -7.27
C LEU A 43 6.07 15.67 -7.18
N ASP A 44 7.14 16.43 -6.94
CA ASP A 44 7.12 17.89 -6.88
C ASP A 44 6.84 18.49 -8.28
N GLU A 45 7.38 17.89 -9.34
CA GLU A 45 7.10 18.30 -10.73
C GLU A 45 5.59 18.25 -11.06
N PHE A 46 4.89 17.17 -10.66
CA PHE A 46 3.43 17.09 -10.83
C PHE A 46 2.71 18.12 -9.98
N ALA A 47 3.13 18.30 -8.73
CA ALA A 47 2.53 19.28 -7.83
C ALA A 47 2.70 20.71 -8.34
N ASP A 48 3.86 21.06 -8.90
CA ASP A 48 4.13 22.37 -9.47
C ASP A 48 3.25 22.66 -10.69
N GLN A 49 3.08 21.67 -11.59
CA GLN A 49 2.15 21.76 -12.72
C GLN A 49 0.72 22.04 -12.26
N ILE A 50 0.27 21.40 -11.18
CA ILE A 50 -1.06 21.59 -10.60
C ILE A 50 -1.15 22.98 -9.95
N ASN A 51 -0.20 23.33 -9.08
CA ASN A 51 -0.17 24.60 -8.35
C ASN A 51 -0.15 25.81 -9.28
N ALA A 52 0.50 25.72 -10.45
CA ALA A 52 0.50 26.76 -11.47
C ALA A 52 -0.91 27.09 -12.00
N ARG A 53 -1.88 26.19 -11.86
CA ARG A 53 -3.27 26.34 -12.36
C ARG A 53 -4.25 26.76 -11.28
N ILE A 54 -3.93 26.53 -9.99
CA ILE A 54 -4.80 26.86 -8.87
C ILE A 54 -4.89 28.39 -8.73
N ARG A 55 -6.13 28.91 -8.71
CA ARG A 55 -6.41 30.36 -8.61
C ARG A 55 -7.15 30.74 -7.32
N GLY A 56 -7.46 29.80 -6.44
CA GLY A 56 -8.24 30.07 -5.23
C GLY A 56 -8.15 28.91 -4.22
N PRO A 57 -8.82 29.05 -3.09
CA PRO A 57 -8.76 28.09 -1.99
C PRO A 57 -9.64 26.85 -2.19
N GLN A 58 -10.46 26.80 -3.27
CA GLN A 58 -11.45 25.74 -3.50
C GLN A 58 -10.76 24.38 -3.67
N TRP A 59 -11.06 23.46 -2.78
CA TRP A 59 -10.50 22.11 -2.82
C TRP A 59 -10.98 21.33 -4.07
N GLN A 60 -12.21 21.57 -4.55
CA GLN A 60 -12.75 20.96 -5.76
C GLN A 60 -11.90 21.28 -7.00
N ALA A 61 -11.45 22.53 -7.13
CA ALA A 61 -10.56 22.94 -8.21
C ALA A 61 -9.20 22.25 -8.13
N ARG A 62 -8.66 22.05 -6.91
CA ARG A 62 -7.43 21.30 -6.70
C ARG A 62 -7.57 19.84 -7.12
N VAL A 63 -8.67 19.18 -6.76
CA VAL A 63 -8.97 17.80 -7.20
C VAL A 63 -9.10 17.74 -8.72
N ALA A 64 -9.83 18.66 -9.35
CA ALA A 64 -9.99 18.68 -10.80
C ALA A 64 -8.64 18.85 -11.52
N HIS A 65 -7.77 19.75 -11.06
CA HIS A 65 -6.43 19.92 -11.63
C HIS A 65 -5.50 18.72 -11.35
N LEU A 66 -5.65 18.06 -10.19
CA LEU A 66 -4.92 16.84 -9.87
C LEU A 66 -5.29 15.70 -10.85
N HIS A 67 -6.59 15.54 -11.14
CA HIS A 67 -7.07 14.54 -12.10
C HIS A 67 -6.58 14.85 -13.52
N ASP A 68 -6.73 16.10 -13.98
CA ASP A 68 -6.26 16.54 -15.30
C ASP A 68 -4.75 16.27 -15.48
N VAL A 69 -3.91 16.60 -14.47
CA VAL A 69 -2.48 16.36 -14.58
C VAL A 69 -2.15 14.87 -14.49
N LEU A 70 -2.60 14.16 -13.44
CA LEU A 70 -2.16 12.77 -13.26
C LEU A 70 -2.76 11.80 -14.27
N PHE A 71 -4.06 11.94 -14.59
CA PHE A 71 -4.74 10.94 -15.41
C PHE A 71 -4.84 11.34 -16.87
N ASP A 72 -5.19 12.60 -17.20
CA ASP A 72 -5.38 13.02 -18.57
C ASP A 72 -4.06 13.38 -19.27
N GLN A 73 -3.12 14.06 -18.60
CA GLN A 73 -1.86 14.50 -19.21
C GLN A 73 -0.74 13.47 -19.03
N GLU A 74 -0.47 13.01 -17.79
CA GLU A 74 0.59 12.05 -17.48
C GLU A 74 0.16 10.60 -17.76
N GLY A 75 -1.15 10.32 -17.81
CA GLY A 75 -1.69 9.04 -18.22
C GLY A 75 -1.51 7.91 -17.19
N PHE A 76 -1.48 8.25 -15.89
CA PHE A 76 -1.47 7.24 -14.84
C PHE A 76 -2.73 6.38 -14.92
N ILE A 77 -2.56 5.06 -14.98
CA ILE A 77 -3.66 4.10 -15.05
C ILE A 77 -3.22 2.71 -14.55
N GLY A 78 -4.18 1.87 -14.20
CA GLY A 78 -3.94 0.49 -13.80
C GLY A 78 -3.26 -0.36 -14.87
N ASN A 79 -2.30 -1.19 -14.46
CA ASN A 79 -1.68 -2.17 -15.34
C ASN A 79 -2.49 -3.47 -15.36
N THR A 80 -3.48 -3.56 -16.23
CA THR A 80 -4.33 -4.74 -16.37
C THR A 80 -3.68 -5.85 -17.18
N LEU A 81 -2.74 -5.52 -18.08
CA LEU A 81 -2.09 -6.49 -18.97
C LEU A 81 -1.04 -7.34 -18.22
N ASN A 82 -0.30 -6.73 -17.31
CA ASN A 82 0.74 -7.38 -16.52
C ASN A 82 0.50 -7.12 -15.02
N TYR A 83 -0.71 -7.41 -14.55
CA TYR A 83 -1.15 -7.08 -13.19
C TYR A 83 -0.21 -7.61 -12.10
N HIS A 84 0.28 -8.84 -12.25
CA HIS A 84 1.13 -9.51 -11.27
C HIS A 84 2.62 -9.18 -11.35
N ASP A 85 3.03 -8.27 -12.25
CA ASP A 85 4.42 -7.82 -12.30
C ASP A 85 4.76 -7.02 -11.03
N ALA A 86 5.85 -7.41 -10.36
CA ALA A 86 6.35 -6.74 -9.17
C ALA A 86 6.66 -5.25 -9.42
N ALA A 87 7.01 -4.87 -10.65
CA ALA A 87 7.26 -3.48 -11.04
C ALA A 87 6.08 -2.54 -10.73
N ASN A 88 4.85 -3.06 -10.77
CA ASN A 88 3.64 -2.31 -10.46
C ASN A 88 3.52 -1.90 -8.99
N SER A 89 4.31 -2.52 -8.09
CA SER A 89 4.32 -2.23 -6.65
C SER A 89 5.48 -1.32 -6.23
N TYR A 90 6.43 -1.04 -7.11
CA TYR A 90 7.56 -0.16 -6.81
C TYR A 90 7.26 1.28 -7.23
N LEU A 91 7.13 2.19 -6.26
CA LEU A 91 6.80 3.60 -6.51
C LEU A 91 7.66 4.25 -7.61
N PRO A 92 9.01 4.12 -7.64
CA PRO A 92 9.82 4.73 -8.70
C PRO A 92 9.49 4.20 -10.10
N ARG A 93 9.17 2.89 -10.21
CA ARG A 93 8.78 2.30 -11.51
C ARG A 93 7.41 2.79 -11.97
N VAL A 94 6.47 2.94 -11.04
CA VAL A 94 5.14 3.46 -11.35
C VAL A 94 5.22 4.94 -11.77
N LEU A 95 6.07 5.74 -11.13
CA LEU A 95 6.33 7.12 -11.55
C LEU A 95 6.94 7.19 -12.96
N GLU A 96 7.82 6.26 -13.32
CA GLU A 96 8.45 6.18 -14.64
C GLU A 96 7.47 5.69 -15.73
N THR A 97 6.74 4.61 -15.44
CA THR A 97 5.90 3.91 -16.44
C THR A 97 4.47 4.41 -16.53
N ARG A 98 4.01 5.17 -15.54
CA ARG A 98 2.61 5.59 -15.36
C ARG A 98 1.63 4.41 -15.21
N ARG A 99 2.14 3.23 -14.90
CA ARG A 99 1.38 1.99 -14.74
C ARG A 99 1.64 1.40 -13.36
N GLY A 100 0.59 0.97 -12.66
CA GLY A 100 0.74 0.43 -11.32
C GLY A 100 -0.45 -0.41 -10.85
N LEU A 101 -0.32 -0.96 -9.64
CA LEU A 101 -1.42 -1.56 -8.89
C LEU A 101 -2.31 -0.48 -8.25
N PRO A 102 -3.55 -0.84 -7.84
CA PRO A 102 -4.44 0.09 -7.15
C PRO A 102 -3.77 0.82 -5.99
N ILE A 103 -3.07 0.08 -5.13
CA ILE A 103 -2.40 0.62 -3.94
C ILE A 103 -1.24 1.58 -4.27
N THR A 104 -0.48 1.31 -5.33
CA THR A 104 0.67 2.15 -5.70
C THR A 104 0.23 3.42 -6.42
N LEU A 105 -0.80 3.33 -7.28
CA LEU A 105 -1.41 4.51 -7.89
C LEU A 105 -2.11 5.40 -6.85
N SER A 106 -2.76 4.80 -5.87
CA SER A 106 -3.32 5.51 -4.70
C SER A 106 -2.23 6.21 -3.89
N LEU A 107 -1.04 5.60 -3.77
CA LEU A 107 0.12 6.22 -3.13
C LEU A 107 0.61 7.44 -3.91
N VAL A 108 0.77 7.35 -5.23
CA VAL A 108 1.11 8.51 -6.08
C VAL A 108 0.09 9.63 -5.89
N TYR A 109 -1.21 9.30 -5.97
CA TYR A 109 -2.29 10.25 -5.77
C TYR A 109 -2.18 10.97 -4.40
N LYS A 110 -2.03 10.22 -3.31
CA LYS A 110 -1.90 10.77 -1.95
C LYS A 110 -0.67 11.68 -1.81
N LEU A 111 0.48 11.26 -2.33
CA LEU A 111 1.72 12.01 -2.20
C LEU A 111 1.71 13.33 -3.00
N VAL A 112 1.10 13.34 -4.19
CA VAL A 112 0.91 14.57 -4.98
C VAL A 112 -0.17 15.47 -4.36
N ALA A 113 -1.30 14.87 -3.93
CA ALA A 113 -2.39 15.59 -3.28
C ALA A 113 -1.93 16.40 -2.06
N LYS A 114 -1.06 15.80 -1.22
CA LYS A 114 -0.46 16.50 -0.07
C LYS A 114 0.27 17.77 -0.49
N ARG A 115 1.08 17.70 -1.53
CA ARG A 115 1.91 18.81 -2.03
C ARG A 115 1.09 20.00 -2.52
N ILE A 116 -0.16 19.75 -2.88
CA ILE A 116 -1.11 20.79 -3.28
C ILE A 116 -2.13 21.13 -2.17
N GLY A 117 -1.90 20.65 -0.94
CA GLY A 117 -2.69 20.98 0.24
C GLY A 117 -4.05 20.26 0.29
N LEU A 118 -4.17 19.06 -0.27
CA LEU A 118 -5.31 18.17 -0.09
C LEU A 118 -4.98 17.08 0.94
N SER A 119 -5.92 16.78 1.82
CA SER A 119 -5.84 15.64 2.74
C SER A 119 -6.47 14.41 2.09
N VAL A 120 -5.69 13.32 2.00
CA VAL A 120 -6.12 12.08 1.33
C VAL A 120 -5.86 10.89 2.24
N ARG A 121 -6.88 10.04 2.39
CA ARG A 121 -6.83 8.79 3.15
C ARG A 121 -6.81 7.60 2.21
N GLY A 122 -6.03 6.57 2.56
CA GLY A 122 -6.06 5.30 1.86
C GLY A 122 -7.14 4.38 2.41
N ILE A 123 -7.89 3.75 1.54
CA ILE A 123 -8.96 2.82 1.87
C ILE A 123 -8.63 1.46 1.27
N GLY A 124 -8.40 0.51 2.16
CA GLY A 124 -7.91 -0.81 1.79
C GLY A 124 -9.03 -1.83 1.62
N LEU A 125 -9.73 -1.78 0.51
CA LEU A 125 -10.76 -2.77 0.19
C LEU A 125 -10.16 -4.19 0.03
N PRO A 126 -10.93 -5.26 0.31
CA PRO A 126 -10.57 -6.60 -0.12
C PRO A 126 -10.30 -6.62 -1.64
N GLY A 127 -9.11 -7.12 -2.06
CA GLY A 127 -8.71 -7.22 -3.47
C GLY A 127 -8.50 -5.91 -4.22
N HIS A 128 -8.80 -4.76 -3.61
CA HIS A 128 -8.68 -3.47 -4.25
C HIS A 128 -8.14 -2.39 -3.29
N PHE A 129 -7.84 -1.20 -3.83
CA PHE A 129 -7.38 -0.08 -3.03
C PHE A 129 -7.83 1.23 -3.68
N ILE A 130 -8.45 2.09 -2.90
CA ILE A 130 -8.95 3.39 -3.33
C ILE A 130 -8.46 4.49 -2.38
N VAL A 131 -8.77 5.73 -2.69
CA VAL A 131 -8.51 6.86 -1.81
C VAL A 131 -9.80 7.62 -1.48
N GLY A 132 -9.82 8.25 -0.31
CA GLY A 132 -10.81 9.22 0.10
C GLY A 132 -10.18 10.59 0.27
N VAL A 133 -10.65 11.60 -0.47
CA VAL A 133 -10.26 12.99 -0.28
C VAL A 133 -11.14 13.59 0.81
N GLU A 134 -10.52 14.16 1.86
CA GLU A 134 -11.26 14.84 2.94
C GLU A 134 -11.91 16.13 2.41
N THR A 135 -13.21 16.27 2.67
CA THR A 135 -13.99 17.44 2.23
C THR A 135 -14.30 18.33 3.42
N PRO A 136 -13.78 19.57 3.49
CA PRO A 136 -13.93 20.45 4.66
C PRO A 136 -15.38 20.79 5.02
N GLU A 137 -16.29 20.75 4.04
CA GLU A 137 -17.67 21.22 4.20
C GLU A 137 -18.61 20.21 4.89
N LEU A 138 -18.14 18.96 5.10
CA LEU A 138 -18.98 17.88 5.64
C LEU A 138 -18.59 17.43 7.03
N SER A 139 -17.56 18.01 7.62
CA SER A 139 -17.17 17.77 9.01
C SER A 139 -18.04 18.52 10.05
N ALA A 140 -18.99 19.35 9.60
CA ALA A 140 -19.91 20.09 10.47
C ALA A 140 -21.34 19.97 9.94
N ASP A 141 -22.16 19.16 10.63
CA ASP A 141 -23.60 19.30 10.87
C ASP A 141 -24.47 19.92 9.75
N SER A 142 -24.26 19.57 8.48
CA SER A 142 -25.14 20.01 7.41
C SER A 142 -26.13 18.93 7.03
N GLY A 143 -27.34 19.00 7.63
CA GLY A 143 -28.52 18.20 7.27
C GLY A 143 -29.06 18.45 5.85
N LEU A 144 -28.20 18.68 4.87
CA LEU A 144 -28.53 18.88 3.46
C LEU A 144 -28.22 17.61 2.67
N ASN A 145 -29.21 16.71 2.63
CA ASN A 145 -29.34 15.67 1.60
C ASN A 145 -29.57 16.33 0.24
N SER A 146 -28.53 16.85 -0.39
CA SER A 146 -28.58 17.29 -1.80
C SER A 146 -27.94 16.22 -2.68
N GLY A 147 -28.56 15.92 -3.83
CA GLY A 147 -28.23 14.82 -4.75
C GLY A 147 -26.81 14.81 -5.34
N LEU A 148 -25.91 15.70 -4.90
CA LEU A 148 -24.47 15.70 -5.16
C LEU A 148 -23.67 14.83 -4.16
N ASN A 149 -24.34 14.32 -3.08
CA ASN A 149 -23.71 13.60 -1.98
C ASN A 149 -23.63 12.09 -2.20
N SER A 150 -24.03 11.55 -3.34
CA SER A 150 -24.00 10.12 -3.62
C SER A 150 -22.60 9.51 -3.65
N GLY A 151 -21.54 10.34 -3.73
CA GLY A 151 -20.14 9.90 -3.67
C GLY A 151 -19.42 10.23 -2.36
N LEU A 152 -20.14 10.73 -1.33
CA LEU A 152 -19.51 11.15 -0.06
C LEU A 152 -19.85 10.17 1.05
N ASN A 153 -18.85 9.47 1.54
CA ASN A 153 -18.96 8.58 2.68
C ASN A 153 -18.27 9.19 3.90
N GLY A 154 -19.05 9.63 4.90
CA GLY A 154 -18.49 10.18 6.14
C GLY A 154 -17.55 11.39 5.95
N GLY A 155 -17.77 12.24 4.92
CA GLY A 155 -16.91 13.39 4.63
C GLY A 155 -15.73 13.07 3.71
N LEU A 156 -15.70 11.89 3.10
CA LEU A 156 -14.70 11.47 2.13
C LEU A 156 -15.30 11.38 0.73
N MET A 157 -14.68 12.03 -0.24
CA MET A 157 -14.92 11.80 -1.67
C MET A 157 -14.07 10.63 -2.14
N LEU A 158 -14.73 9.53 -2.53
CA LEU A 158 -14.06 8.30 -2.92
C LEU A 158 -13.59 8.37 -4.37
N ILE A 159 -12.33 8.01 -4.59
CA ILE A 159 -11.67 8.07 -5.90
C ILE A 159 -10.90 6.77 -6.12
N ASP A 160 -10.98 6.26 -7.34
CA ASP A 160 -10.24 5.08 -7.78
C ASP A 160 -9.12 5.44 -8.77
N PRO A 161 -7.86 5.58 -8.32
CA PRO A 161 -6.74 5.91 -9.17
C PRO A 161 -6.38 4.81 -10.19
N PHE A 162 -6.78 3.56 -9.94
CA PHE A 162 -6.53 2.44 -10.85
C PHE A 162 -7.34 2.57 -12.14
N PHE A 163 -8.53 3.13 -12.04
CA PHE A 163 -9.42 3.42 -13.16
C PHE A 163 -9.39 4.92 -13.55
N GLY A 164 -8.19 5.52 -13.57
CA GLY A 164 -8.00 6.89 -14.06
C GLY A 164 -8.64 7.96 -13.18
N GLY A 165 -8.70 7.75 -11.87
CA GLY A 165 -9.26 8.73 -10.93
C GLY A 165 -10.79 8.81 -10.95
N THR A 166 -11.47 7.75 -11.36
CA THR A 166 -12.94 7.72 -11.37
C THR A 166 -13.48 7.97 -9.96
N LEU A 167 -14.44 8.90 -9.85
CA LEU A 167 -15.22 9.03 -8.61
C LEU A 167 -16.15 7.82 -8.49
N ILE A 168 -16.21 7.26 -7.29
CA ILE A 168 -17.04 6.10 -7.02
C ILE A 168 -17.89 6.32 -5.76
N THR A 169 -19.05 5.67 -5.75
CA THR A 169 -19.92 5.56 -4.58
C THR A 169 -19.51 4.37 -3.69
N ALA A 170 -20.07 4.31 -2.48
CA ALA A 170 -19.91 3.16 -1.61
C ALA A 170 -20.45 1.86 -2.26
N ASP A 171 -21.57 1.96 -2.97
CA ASP A 171 -22.18 0.82 -3.66
C ASP A 171 -21.29 0.33 -4.82
N GLU A 172 -20.71 1.23 -5.62
CA GLU A 172 -19.76 0.87 -6.67
C GLU A 172 -18.46 0.25 -6.11
N ALA A 173 -18.01 0.70 -4.93
CA ALA A 173 -16.89 0.07 -4.23
C ALA A 173 -17.23 -1.36 -3.81
N LEU A 174 -18.45 -1.60 -3.31
CA LEU A 174 -18.94 -2.92 -2.97
C LEU A 174 -19.06 -3.83 -4.20
N ASP A 175 -19.56 -3.31 -5.31
CA ASP A 175 -19.67 -4.09 -6.55
C ASP A 175 -18.29 -4.53 -7.07
N ARG A 176 -17.27 -3.69 -7.01
CA ARG A 176 -15.88 -4.07 -7.33
C ARG A 176 -15.32 -5.18 -6.43
N MET A 177 -15.69 -5.17 -5.14
CA MET A 177 -15.33 -6.26 -4.23
C MET A 177 -16.05 -7.56 -4.61
N ARG A 178 -17.33 -7.48 -4.96
CA ARG A 178 -18.12 -8.64 -5.40
C ARG A 178 -17.61 -9.24 -6.70
N ASP A 179 -17.14 -8.43 -7.64
CA ASP A 179 -16.50 -8.89 -8.87
C ASP A 179 -15.23 -9.73 -8.60
N THR A 180 -14.53 -9.43 -7.49
CA THR A 180 -13.27 -10.10 -7.13
C THR A 180 -13.47 -11.32 -6.24
N TYR A 181 -14.40 -11.26 -5.25
CA TYR A 181 -14.57 -12.25 -4.19
C TYR A 181 -15.91 -12.98 -4.23
N GLY A 182 -16.79 -12.62 -5.17
CA GLY A 182 -18.11 -13.20 -5.31
C GLY A 182 -19.21 -12.41 -4.56
N PRO A 183 -20.48 -12.77 -4.85
CA PRO A 183 -21.64 -12.01 -4.37
C PRO A 183 -21.87 -12.09 -2.86
N GLU A 184 -21.21 -13.01 -2.17
CA GLU A 184 -21.33 -13.22 -0.71
C GLU A 184 -20.67 -12.09 0.11
N VAL A 185 -19.98 -11.13 -0.54
CA VAL A 185 -19.40 -9.99 0.17
C VAL A 185 -20.52 -9.09 0.67
N GLU A 186 -20.66 -9.03 2.00
CA GLU A 186 -21.60 -8.15 2.66
C GLU A 186 -21.00 -6.76 2.89
N TRP A 187 -21.85 -5.74 2.82
CA TRP A 187 -21.47 -4.39 3.13
C TRP A 187 -21.24 -4.21 4.64
N SER A 188 -20.12 -3.59 4.98
CA SER A 188 -19.87 -3.03 6.31
C SER A 188 -19.25 -1.64 6.16
N SER A 189 -19.65 -0.68 7.01
CA SER A 189 -19.05 0.66 7.05
C SER A 189 -17.54 0.61 7.27
N ASP A 190 -17.06 -0.40 7.98
CA ASP A 190 -15.64 -0.60 8.31
C ASP A 190 -14.77 -0.85 7.05
N LEU A 191 -15.39 -1.31 5.95
CA LEU A 191 -14.71 -1.49 4.67
C LEU A 191 -14.18 -0.18 4.08
N LEU A 192 -14.80 0.94 4.42
CA LEU A 192 -14.38 2.27 3.96
C LEU A 192 -13.57 3.04 5.01
N GLU A 193 -13.22 2.40 6.14
CA GLU A 193 -12.35 3.03 7.11
C GLU A 193 -10.94 3.22 6.56
N PRO A 194 -10.35 4.43 6.77
CA PRO A 194 -8.98 4.68 6.37
C PRO A 194 -7.98 3.78 7.09
N ILE A 195 -7.06 3.21 6.33
CA ILE A 195 -5.96 2.43 6.89
C ILE A 195 -4.79 3.33 7.31
N SER A 196 -4.00 2.87 8.30
CA SER A 196 -2.76 3.54 8.68
C SER A 196 -1.67 3.39 7.63
N ASP A 197 -0.68 4.29 7.63
CA ASP A 197 0.48 4.21 6.73
C ASP A 197 1.28 2.91 6.93
N ARG A 198 1.33 2.38 8.17
CA ARG A 198 1.92 1.07 8.47
C ARG A 198 1.19 -0.07 7.73
N HIS A 199 -0.13 -0.07 7.75
CA HIS A 199 -0.94 -1.04 7.01
C HIS A 199 -0.81 -0.86 5.49
N TRP A 200 -0.65 0.38 5.02
CA TRP A 200 -0.39 0.64 3.60
C TRP A 200 0.93 -0.01 3.16
N LEU A 201 2.02 0.24 3.88
CA LEU A 201 3.32 -0.39 3.60
C LEU A 201 3.25 -1.92 3.68
N THR A 202 2.51 -2.45 4.65
CA THR A 202 2.30 -3.89 4.79
C THR A 202 1.63 -4.48 3.55
N ARG A 203 0.60 -3.84 3.04
CA ARG A 203 -0.11 -4.30 1.82
C ARG A 203 0.77 -4.18 0.56
N LEU A 204 1.61 -3.15 0.45
CA LEU A 204 2.62 -3.06 -0.63
C LEU A 204 3.58 -4.26 -0.58
N ILE A 205 4.09 -4.59 0.60
CA ILE A 205 4.97 -5.74 0.79
C ILE A 205 4.24 -7.05 0.48
N GLN A 206 2.97 -7.21 0.87
CA GLN A 206 2.17 -8.40 0.57
C GLN A 206 1.97 -8.61 -0.94
N ASN A 207 1.73 -7.55 -1.71
CA ASN A 207 1.67 -7.63 -3.16
C ASN A 207 3.01 -8.10 -3.76
N LEU A 208 4.13 -7.61 -3.24
CA LEU A 208 5.47 -8.05 -3.66
C LEU A 208 5.75 -9.49 -3.26
N LEU A 209 5.37 -9.92 -2.05
CA LEU A 209 5.46 -11.31 -1.62
C LEU A 209 4.73 -12.24 -2.59
N HIS A 210 3.51 -11.87 -2.97
CA HIS A 210 2.72 -12.63 -3.93
C HIS A 210 3.42 -12.70 -5.31
N SER A 211 3.80 -11.55 -5.89
CA SER A 211 4.47 -11.49 -7.19
C SER A 211 5.80 -12.24 -7.21
N HIS A 212 6.63 -12.07 -6.17
CA HIS A 212 7.92 -12.76 -6.08
C HIS A 212 7.75 -14.27 -5.88
N SER A 213 6.77 -14.69 -5.07
CA SER A 213 6.47 -16.10 -4.85
C SER A 213 6.02 -16.78 -6.15
N GLN A 214 5.12 -16.16 -6.91
CA GLN A 214 4.69 -16.68 -8.21
C GLN A 214 5.85 -16.77 -9.22
N ALA A 215 6.77 -15.81 -9.18
CA ALA A 215 7.96 -15.79 -10.03
C ALA A 215 9.08 -16.71 -9.55
N GLY A 216 8.93 -17.42 -8.40
CA GLY A 216 9.94 -18.27 -7.81
C GLY A 216 11.15 -17.52 -7.24
N ARG A 217 11.07 -16.22 -7.05
CA ARG A 217 12.16 -15.35 -6.55
C ARG A 217 12.22 -15.39 -5.01
N MET A 218 12.60 -16.54 -4.45
CA MET A 218 12.52 -16.79 -3.01
C MET A 218 13.47 -15.91 -2.16
N ASN A 219 14.58 -15.42 -2.73
CA ASN A 219 15.43 -14.43 -2.03
C ASN A 219 14.69 -13.11 -1.82
N ASP A 220 13.91 -12.66 -2.82
CA ASP A 220 13.11 -11.44 -2.71
C ASP A 220 11.95 -11.65 -1.73
N VAL A 221 11.35 -12.86 -1.71
CA VAL A 221 10.34 -13.24 -0.70
C VAL A 221 10.92 -13.12 0.70
N ALA A 222 12.11 -13.67 0.96
CA ALA A 222 12.76 -13.55 2.28
C ALA A 222 12.98 -12.08 2.67
N ALA A 223 13.49 -11.25 1.75
CA ALA A 223 13.70 -9.84 2.01
C ALA A 223 12.39 -9.09 2.35
N MET A 224 11.28 -9.43 1.68
CA MET A 224 9.97 -8.84 1.98
C MET A 224 9.45 -9.29 3.35
N ILE A 225 9.64 -10.54 3.74
CA ILE A 225 9.28 -11.01 5.10
C ILE A 225 10.11 -10.28 6.16
N GLU A 226 11.42 -10.12 5.95
CA GLU A 226 12.27 -9.34 6.86
C GLU A 226 11.77 -7.90 7.02
N MET A 227 11.30 -7.26 5.95
CA MET A 227 10.69 -5.93 6.02
C MET A 227 9.39 -5.93 6.82
N GLN A 228 8.53 -6.93 6.65
CA GLN A 228 7.32 -7.08 7.47
C GLN A 228 7.65 -7.28 8.96
N MET A 229 8.66 -8.07 9.28
CA MET A 229 9.12 -8.26 10.66
C MET A 229 9.58 -6.95 11.30
N LEU A 230 10.18 -6.04 10.53
CA LEU A 230 10.54 -4.72 11.03
C LEU A 230 9.29 -3.86 11.28
N LEU A 231 8.26 -3.93 10.42
CA LEU A 231 7.00 -3.22 10.62
C LEU A 231 6.20 -3.78 11.81
N TRP A 232 6.23 -5.10 12.00
CA TRP A 232 5.42 -5.83 12.98
C TRP A 232 6.25 -6.79 13.83
N PRO A 233 7.11 -6.27 14.74
CA PRO A 233 8.04 -7.11 15.50
C PRO A 233 7.35 -8.15 16.41
N SER A 234 6.09 -7.92 16.79
CA SER A 234 5.30 -8.83 17.63
C SER A 234 4.64 -9.98 16.87
N GLN A 235 4.67 -9.97 15.53
CA GLN A 235 4.06 -11.02 14.71
C GLN A 235 5.02 -12.21 14.57
N THR A 236 4.96 -13.14 15.53
CA THR A 236 5.87 -14.31 15.62
C THR A 236 5.79 -15.23 14.42
N HIS A 237 4.61 -15.38 13.76
CA HIS A 237 4.47 -16.22 12.58
C HIS A 237 5.41 -15.82 11.42
N LEU A 238 5.82 -14.55 11.34
CA LEU A 238 6.78 -14.10 10.33
C LEU A 238 8.17 -14.74 10.51
N GLN A 239 8.53 -15.14 11.75
CA GLN A 239 9.77 -15.87 12.02
C GLN A 239 9.72 -17.28 11.40
N ARG A 240 8.57 -17.96 11.53
CA ARG A 240 8.33 -19.25 10.89
C ARG A 240 8.42 -19.12 9.37
N ASP A 241 7.67 -18.16 8.81
CA ASP A 241 7.58 -17.97 7.36
C ASP A 241 8.96 -17.65 6.76
N LEU A 242 9.74 -16.80 7.42
CA LEU A 242 11.13 -16.53 7.02
C LEU A 242 12.00 -17.79 7.10
N GLY A 243 11.91 -18.54 8.20
CA GLY A 243 12.66 -19.77 8.39
C GLY A 243 12.36 -20.82 7.31
N LEU A 244 11.09 -21.00 6.95
CA LEU A 244 10.67 -21.91 5.87
C LEU A 244 11.20 -21.47 4.50
N VAL A 245 11.14 -20.18 4.18
CA VAL A 245 11.69 -19.64 2.92
C VAL A 245 13.20 -19.81 2.87
N LEU A 246 13.91 -19.52 3.95
CA LEU A 246 15.37 -19.69 4.05
C LEU A 246 15.78 -21.17 3.90
N ALA A 247 15.04 -22.10 4.48
CA ALA A 247 15.26 -23.53 4.29
C ALA A 247 15.11 -23.93 2.81
N ARG A 248 14.07 -23.42 2.14
CA ARG A 248 13.79 -23.68 0.73
C ARG A 248 14.91 -23.21 -0.20
N ILE A 249 15.59 -22.11 0.12
CA ILE A 249 16.71 -21.59 -0.68
C ILE A 249 18.07 -22.13 -0.22
N GLY A 250 18.09 -23.11 0.70
CA GLY A 250 19.32 -23.77 1.16
C GLY A 250 20.13 -22.98 2.19
N MET A 251 19.58 -21.91 2.76
CA MET A 251 20.22 -21.13 3.82
C MET A 251 20.00 -21.79 5.20
N THR A 252 20.60 -22.96 5.39
CA THR A 252 20.34 -23.87 6.53
C THR A 252 20.52 -23.20 7.89
N ARG A 253 21.68 -22.54 8.13
CA ARG A 253 21.95 -21.92 9.44
C ARG A 253 20.95 -20.82 9.82
N PRO A 254 20.66 -19.82 8.97
CA PRO A 254 19.62 -18.84 9.27
C PRO A 254 18.23 -19.46 9.41
N ALA A 255 17.87 -20.45 8.58
CA ALA A 255 16.60 -21.16 8.68
C ALA A 255 16.42 -21.80 10.05
N THR A 256 17.42 -22.59 10.50
CA THR A 256 17.41 -23.23 11.83
C THR A 256 17.27 -22.21 12.97
N ALA A 257 17.97 -21.08 12.87
CA ALA A 257 17.88 -20.04 13.88
C ALA A 257 16.48 -19.39 13.98
N TRP A 258 15.84 -19.12 12.84
CA TRP A 258 14.52 -18.52 12.83
C TRP A 258 13.40 -19.49 13.24
N LEU A 259 13.44 -20.73 12.76
CA LEU A 259 12.49 -21.77 13.16
C LEU A 259 12.59 -22.10 14.63
N GLY A 260 13.82 -22.17 15.18
CA GLY A 260 14.03 -22.37 16.62
C GLY A 260 13.41 -21.25 17.45
N ARG A 261 13.68 -19.98 17.12
CA ARG A 261 13.05 -18.82 17.79
C ARG A 261 11.53 -18.85 17.73
N TYR A 262 10.98 -19.28 16.59
CA TYR A 262 9.53 -19.41 16.45
C TYR A 262 8.96 -20.46 17.40
N LEU A 263 9.58 -21.65 17.49
CA LEU A 263 9.12 -22.70 18.39
C LEU A 263 9.26 -22.31 19.88
N ASP A 264 10.30 -21.54 20.24
CA ASP A 264 10.46 -20.99 21.58
C ASP A 264 9.33 -20.01 21.93
N ALA A 265 8.87 -19.21 20.93
CA ALA A 265 7.81 -18.23 21.12
C ALA A 265 6.39 -18.83 21.03
N CYS A 266 6.24 -19.95 20.31
CA CYS A 266 4.95 -20.61 20.03
C CYS A 266 5.05 -22.12 20.29
N PRO A 267 5.23 -22.56 21.55
CA PRO A 267 5.47 -23.97 21.89
C PRO A 267 4.29 -24.90 21.61
N ASP A 268 3.07 -24.35 21.50
CA ASP A 268 1.84 -25.09 21.28
C ASP A 268 1.31 -24.99 19.86
N ASP A 269 2.16 -24.54 18.89
CA ASP A 269 1.73 -24.43 17.49
C ASP A 269 1.38 -25.80 16.90
N PRO A 270 0.24 -25.92 16.18
CA PRO A 270 -0.17 -27.19 15.54
C PRO A 270 0.86 -27.77 14.57
N GLN A 271 1.68 -26.93 13.93
CA GLN A 271 2.72 -27.33 12.96
C GLN A 271 4.07 -27.62 13.63
N LYS A 272 4.16 -27.62 14.97
CA LYS A 272 5.40 -27.83 15.73
C LYS A 272 6.16 -29.08 15.29
N LEU A 273 5.47 -30.22 15.19
CA LEU A 273 6.10 -31.50 14.81
C LEU A 273 6.73 -31.43 13.41
N ASP A 274 6.07 -30.79 12.45
CA ASP A 274 6.59 -30.66 11.08
C ASP A 274 7.84 -29.78 11.07
N ILE A 275 7.83 -28.69 11.87
CA ILE A 275 8.98 -27.79 12.00
C ILE A 275 10.14 -28.49 12.70
N GLU A 276 9.91 -29.27 13.75
CA GLU A 276 10.94 -30.05 14.43
C GLU A 276 11.58 -31.10 13.50
N GLN A 277 10.77 -31.77 12.69
CA GLN A 277 11.29 -32.71 11.67
C GLN A 277 12.17 -31.99 10.65
N LEU A 278 11.72 -30.82 10.16
CA LEU A 278 12.51 -30.00 9.24
C LEU A 278 13.84 -29.58 9.89
N LEU A 279 13.84 -29.17 11.16
CA LEU A 279 15.04 -28.79 11.89
C LEU A 279 16.02 -29.97 12.01
N GLN A 280 15.56 -31.21 12.23
CA GLN A 280 16.41 -32.41 12.24
C GLN A 280 17.08 -32.63 10.87
N VAL A 281 16.30 -32.48 9.77
CA VAL A 281 16.85 -32.61 8.41
C VAL A 281 17.87 -31.50 8.09
N LEU A 282 17.62 -30.27 8.52
CA LEU A 282 18.55 -29.16 8.31
C LEU A 282 19.84 -29.25 9.15
N SER A 283 19.82 -30.04 10.21
CA SER A 283 20.97 -30.23 11.12
C SER A 283 21.84 -31.47 10.78
N ALA A 284 21.37 -32.33 9.89
CA ALA A 284 22.08 -33.51 9.39
C ALA A 284 23.05 -33.17 8.26
#